data_883c8ca6cb1426d0fcf1f6217f70f00e
#
_entry.id   883c8ca6cb1426d0fcf1f6217f70f00e
#
_cell.length_a   1.000
_cell.length_b   1.000
_cell.length_c   1.000
_cell.angle_alpha   90.00
_cell.angle_beta   90.00
_cell.angle_gamma   90.00
#
_symmetry.space_group_name_H-M   'P 1'
#
loop_
_entity.id
_entity.type
_entity.pdbx_description
1 polymer ?
#
loop_
_entity_poly.entity_id
_entity_poly.type
_entity_poly.pdbx_seq_one_letter_code
_entity_poly.pdbx_strand_id
1 'polypeptide(L)'
;MNYFSSDFKLGILGGGQLGKMLLSETRKFDIQTYVLDPSDKAPCRIACNHFFKGSLLDFDSVYTFGKKVDVLTFEIELVNIEALEKLESEGVKVYPSPKTLKGIQNKGIQKEFYVNNNIPTAKYKRFDNSKNLKSEFSSLTVPFVWKCTEFGYDGNGVKIIRTIDDLNNLPNIECIAEELIPFKNELSVIVVRNVSGEIKTYPVVEMEFHPEANQVEYVICPARIDTKIAQKATQIALEVSKAYHHVGLLAVEMFQTQDDEIIVNEVAPRPHNSGHHTIEASFTSQFENHLRAILDLPLGNCESKVAGIMVNLVGAEGYAGNVIYENIANIMAIDGVTPHIYGKKETRPFRKMGHVTIVNENMDEARKIAETVKNCIRVIANN
;
A
#
# COMPACT_ATOMS: atom_id res chain seq x y z
N MET A 1 5.75 25.31 13.45
CA MET A 1 6.67 24.27 13.98
C MET A 1 7.88 24.23 13.07
N ASN A 2 9.08 24.15 13.63
CA ASN A 2 10.30 24.02 12.81
C ASN A 2 10.65 22.54 12.70
N TYR A 3 10.40 21.91 11.55
CA TYR A 3 10.63 20.49 11.32
C TYR A 3 12.11 20.11 11.18
N PHE A 4 12.99 21.10 11.01
CA PHE A 4 14.44 20.94 10.95
C PHE A 4 15.12 21.35 12.27
N SER A 5 14.40 21.21 13.37
CA SER A 5 14.90 21.44 14.73
C SER A 5 15.30 20.10 15.36
N SER A 6 16.37 20.10 16.16
CA SER A 6 16.79 18.93 16.97
C SER A 6 15.71 18.45 17.95
N ASP A 7 14.72 19.28 18.26
CA ASP A 7 13.63 18.95 19.19
C ASP A 7 12.44 18.31 18.48
N PHE A 8 12.35 18.36 17.13
CA PHE A 8 11.25 17.83 16.37
C PHE A 8 11.26 16.28 16.38
N LYS A 9 10.08 15.69 16.61
CA LYS A 9 9.90 14.24 16.74
C LYS A 9 8.81 13.73 15.82
N LEU A 10 9.17 12.82 14.93
CA LEU A 10 8.24 12.12 14.05
C LEU A 10 7.92 10.74 14.60
N GLY A 11 6.63 10.46 14.83
CA GLY A 11 6.12 9.14 15.20
C GLY A 11 5.63 8.35 13.99
N ILE A 12 5.92 7.05 13.97
CA ILE A 12 5.43 6.12 12.96
C ILE A 12 4.76 4.94 13.67
N LEU A 13 3.50 4.69 13.37
CA LEU A 13 2.76 3.51 13.80
C LEU A 13 2.95 2.39 12.77
N GLY A 14 3.46 1.26 13.24
CA GLY A 14 3.93 0.16 12.42
C GLY A 14 5.44 0.25 12.15
N GLY A 15 6.12 -0.87 12.32
CA GLY A 15 7.57 -1.01 12.17
C GLY A 15 7.97 -1.93 11.03
N GLY A 16 7.10 -2.12 10.04
CA GLY A 16 7.32 -2.98 8.89
C GLY A 16 8.23 -2.38 7.81
N GLN A 17 8.15 -2.92 6.61
CA GLN A 17 9.02 -2.53 5.50
C GLN A 17 8.76 -1.11 4.99
N LEU A 18 7.50 -0.65 5.00
CA LEU A 18 7.16 0.69 4.52
C LEU A 18 7.73 1.74 5.47
N GLY A 19 7.57 1.53 6.77
CA GLY A 19 8.21 2.36 7.79
C GLY A 19 9.74 2.37 7.67
N LYS A 20 10.39 1.20 7.43
CA LYS A 20 11.83 1.12 7.22
C LYS A 20 12.29 1.96 6.02
N MET A 21 11.58 1.90 4.89
CA MET A 21 11.91 2.71 3.71
C MET A 21 11.64 4.20 3.95
N LEU A 22 10.59 4.55 4.70
CA LEU A 22 10.35 5.94 5.12
C LEU A 22 11.47 6.46 6.02
N LEU A 23 11.99 5.65 6.93
CA LEU A 23 13.13 6.01 7.79
C LEU A 23 14.40 6.34 6.99
N SER A 24 14.59 5.74 5.82
CA SER A 24 15.74 6.09 4.96
C SER A 24 15.66 7.56 4.48
N GLU A 25 14.47 8.06 4.23
CA GLU A 25 14.29 9.46 3.85
C GLU A 25 14.42 10.42 5.04
N THR A 26 13.99 10.01 6.24
CA THR A 26 14.13 10.86 7.44
C THR A 26 15.60 11.12 7.80
N ARG A 27 16.53 10.21 7.41
CA ARG A 27 17.97 10.40 7.65
C ARG A 27 18.55 11.55 6.82
N LYS A 28 18.03 11.84 5.63
CA LYS A 28 18.44 12.99 4.81
C LYS A 28 18.21 14.32 5.52
N PHE A 29 17.22 14.39 6.40
CA PHE A 29 16.77 15.60 7.09
C PHE A 29 17.11 15.61 8.58
N ASP A 30 17.85 14.62 9.06
CA ASP A 30 18.24 14.42 10.47
C ASP A 30 17.06 14.49 11.45
N ILE A 31 15.91 13.93 11.03
CA ILE A 31 14.69 13.93 11.84
C ILE A 31 14.76 12.84 12.91
N GLN A 32 14.47 13.19 14.16
CA GLN A 32 14.32 12.21 15.24
C GLN A 32 13.05 11.38 15.03
N THR A 33 13.22 10.07 14.98
CA THR A 33 12.16 9.11 14.66
C THR A 33 11.83 8.19 15.82
N TYR A 34 10.54 8.05 16.06
CA TYR A 34 9.93 7.19 17.07
C TYR A 34 9.06 6.15 16.34
N VAL A 35 9.16 4.88 16.67
CA VAL A 35 8.37 3.82 16.03
C VAL A 35 7.68 2.98 17.10
N LEU A 36 6.39 2.71 16.92
CA LEU A 36 5.61 1.76 17.72
C LEU A 36 5.29 0.53 16.88
N ASP A 37 5.62 -0.67 17.37
CA ASP A 37 5.29 -1.94 16.72
C ASP A 37 5.16 -3.05 17.77
N PRO A 38 4.26 -4.04 17.60
CA PRO A 38 4.13 -5.15 18.55
C PRO A 38 5.31 -6.11 18.54
N SER A 39 6.14 -6.13 17.48
CA SER A 39 7.23 -7.09 17.30
C SER A 39 8.60 -6.50 17.58
N ASP A 40 9.34 -7.10 18.50
CA ASP A 40 10.76 -6.80 18.72
C ASP A 40 11.65 -7.12 17.50
N LYS A 41 11.12 -7.88 16.53
CA LYS A 41 11.80 -8.25 15.28
C LYS A 41 11.39 -7.34 14.10
N ALA A 42 10.70 -6.21 14.39
CA ALA A 42 10.23 -5.29 13.36
C ALA A 42 11.40 -4.70 12.54
N PRO A 43 11.27 -4.60 11.21
CA PRO A 43 12.30 -4.03 10.33
C PRO A 43 12.81 -2.64 10.72
N CYS A 44 11.94 -1.78 11.27
CA CYS A 44 12.28 -0.43 11.68
C CYS A 44 13.20 -0.36 12.92
N ARG A 45 13.24 -1.42 13.73
CA ARG A 45 13.94 -1.39 15.03
C ARG A 45 15.39 -0.94 14.94
N ILE A 46 16.09 -1.32 13.87
CA ILE A 46 17.50 -0.98 13.67
C ILE A 46 17.73 0.35 12.95
N ALA A 47 16.64 1.01 12.52
CA ALA A 47 16.71 2.19 11.65
C ALA A 47 16.12 3.46 12.30
N CYS A 48 15.30 3.32 13.36
CA CYS A 48 14.73 4.45 14.10
C CYS A 48 15.63 4.88 15.28
N ASN A 49 15.44 6.11 15.76
CA ASN A 49 16.12 6.59 16.97
C ASN A 49 15.53 5.93 18.22
N HIS A 50 14.21 5.82 18.30
CA HIS A 50 13.52 5.27 19.46
C HIS A 50 12.48 4.23 19.03
N PHE A 51 12.59 3.02 19.54
CA PHE A 51 11.64 1.94 19.28
C PHE A 51 10.83 1.63 20.53
N PHE A 52 9.52 1.56 20.38
CA PHE A 52 8.55 1.22 21.42
C PHE A 52 7.82 -0.06 21.04
N LYS A 53 7.72 -0.97 21.99
CA LYS A 53 6.95 -2.19 21.82
C LYS A 53 5.54 -1.98 22.36
N GLY A 54 4.52 -2.19 21.53
CA GLY A 54 3.11 -2.06 21.92
C GLY A 54 2.17 -2.43 20.79
N SER A 55 0.93 -2.75 21.12
CA SER A 55 -0.11 -3.06 20.15
C SER A 55 -0.60 -1.78 19.45
N LEU A 56 -0.71 -1.84 18.13
CA LEU A 56 -1.27 -0.76 17.33
C LEU A 56 -2.80 -0.65 17.46
N LEU A 57 -3.46 -1.70 17.95
CA LEU A 57 -4.91 -1.74 18.18
C LEU A 57 -5.31 -1.38 19.62
N ASP A 58 -4.34 -1.26 20.51
CA ASP A 58 -4.57 -0.89 21.90
C ASP A 58 -4.56 0.63 22.07
N PHE A 59 -5.63 1.16 22.67
CA PHE A 59 -5.80 2.60 22.87
C PHE A 59 -4.64 3.20 23.67
N ASP A 60 -4.31 2.61 24.82
CA ASP A 60 -3.31 3.17 25.74
C ASP A 60 -1.91 3.15 25.15
N SER A 61 -1.56 2.09 24.42
CA SER A 61 -0.28 1.98 23.71
C SER A 61 -0.13 3.07 22.66
N VAL A 62 -1.13 3.27 21.79
CA VAL A 62 -1.11 4.28 20.72
C VAL A 62 -1.16 5.68 21.29
N TYR A 63 -2.03 5.93 22.28
CA TYR A 63 -2.16 7.24 22.90
C TYR A 63 -0.89 7.67 23.65
N THR A 64 -0.36 6.79 24.52
CA THR A 64 0.87 7.08 25.28
C THR A 64 2.08 7.29 24.37
N PHE A 65 2.14 6.56 23.26
CA PHE A 65 3.17 6.74 22.24
C PHE A 65 3.00 8.09 21.52
N GLY A 66 1.79 8.40 21.04
CA GLY A 66 1.49 9.62 20.31
C GLY A 66 1.77 10.90 21.09
N LYS A 67 1.61 10.87 22.42
CA LYS A 67 1.96 12.01 23.31
C LYS A 67 3.46 12.35 23.35
N LYS A 68 4.32 11.50 22.80
CA LYS A 68 5.80 11.68 22.78
C LYS A 68 6.31 12.37 21.52
N VAL A 69 5.44 12.59 20.52
CA VAL A 69 5.81 13.05 19.19
C VAL A 69 5.00 14.27 18.76
N ASP A 70 5.52 15.03 17.81
CA ASP A 70 4.88 16.25 17.30
C ASP A 70 3.98 15.97 16.10
N VAL A 71 4.42 15.04 15.24
CA VAL A 71 3.68 14.55 14.08
C VAL A 71 3.63 13.04 14.15
N LEU A 72 2.47 12.46 13.90
CA LEU A 72 2.22 11.03 13.86
C LEU A 72 1.76 10.60 12.47
N THR A 73 2.40 9.58 11.92
CA THR A 73 1.99 8.91 10.69
C THR A 73 1.97 7.40 10.89
N PHE A 74 1.52 6.65 9.89
CA PHE A 74 1.45 5.19 9.98
C PHE A 74 1.86 4.54 8.65
N GLU A 75 2.38 3.33 8.75
CA GLU A 75 2.75 2.49 7.60
C GLU A 75 1.75 1.34 7.37
N ILE A 76 0.74 1.23 8.23
CA ILE A 76 -0.31 0.21 8.21
C ILE A 76 -1.64 0.83 8.62
N GLU A 77 -2.73 0.40 7.99
CA GLU A 77 -4.07 0.93 8.25
C GLU A 77 -4.66 0.44 9.59
N LEU A 78 -4.26 -0.75 10.06
CA LEU A 78 -4.82 -1.38 11.27
C LEU A 78 -4.22 -0.75 12.52
N VAL A 79 -4.74 0.43 12.90
CA VAL A 79 -4.37 1.18 14.11
C VAL A 79 -5.64 1.62 14.85
N ASN A 80 -5.51 1.89 16.14
CA ASN A 80 -6.63 2.32 16.98
C ASN A 80 -7.06 3.75 16.63
N ILE A 81 -8.24 3.90 16.01
CA ILE A 81 -8.79 5.19 15.57
C ILE A 81 -9.13 6.10 16.74
N GLU A 82 -9.71 5.58 17.81
CA GLU A 82 -10.12 6.38 18.98
C GLU A 82 -8.92 7.07 19.63
N ALA A 83 -7.79 6.36 19.74
CA ALA A 83 -6.55 6.95 20.22
C ALA A 83 -6.03 8.05 19.30
N LEU A 84 -6.13 7.87 17.98
CA LEU A 84 -5.75 8.91 17.01
C LEU A 84 -6.66 10.13 17.07
N GLU A 85 -7.98 9.95 17.17
CA GLU A 85 -8.97 11.03 17.33
C GLU A 85 -8.69 11.82 18.62
N LYS A 86 -8.36 11.13 19.71
CA LYS A 86 -8.00 11.74 20.98
C LYS A 86 -6.72 12.57 20.89
N LEU A 87 -5.67 12.02 20.28
CA LEU A 87 -4.38 12.71 20.05
C LEU A 87 -4.56 13.96 19.21
N GLU A 88 -5.33 13.86 18.10
CA GLU A 88 -5.63 15.02 17.24
C GLU A 88 -6.38 16.11 18.00
N SER A 89 -7.38 15.75 18.82
CA SER A 89 -8.13 16.70 19.68
C SER A 89 -7.25 17.39 20.72
N GLU A 90 -6.12 16.81 21.09
CA GLU A 90 -5.14 17.36 22.03
C GLU A 90 -3.96 18.07 21.33
N GLY A 91 -4.04 18.24 20.00
CA GLY A 91 -3.09 19.03 19.22
C GLY A 91 -1.91 18.27 18.63
N VAL A 92 -1.85 16.94 18.75
CA VAL A 92 -0.88 16.14 18.00
C VAL A 92 -1.30 16.11 16.54
N LYS A 93 -0.38 16.37 15.63
CA LYS A 93 -0.67 16.30 14.19
C LYS A 93 -0.66 14.85 13.71
N VAL A 94 -1.78 14.35 13.23
CA VAL A 94 -1.93 12.98 12.74
C VAL A 94 -2.20 13.01 11.23
N TYR A 95 -1.31 12.36 10.44
CA TYR A 95 -1.43 12.36 8.99
C TYR A 95 -1.19 10.95 8.39
N PRO A 96 -2.11 10.48 7.53
CA PRO A 96 -3.44 11.01 7.22
C PRO A 96 -4.34 11.14 8.46
N SER A 97 -5.39 11.99 8.37
CA SER A 97 -6.26 12.24 9.52
C SER A 97 -7.00 10.96 9.97
N PRO A 98 -7.35 10.85 11.28
CA PRO A 98 -8.15 9.74 11.78
C PRO A 98 -9.47 9.56 11.01
N LYS A 99 -10.11 10.67 10.60
CA LYS A 99 -11.33 10.67 9.79
C LYS A 99 -11.11 9.99 8.43
N THR A 100 -10.01 10.31 7.75
CA THR A 100 -9.64 9.69 6.47
C THR A 100 -9.42 8.19 6.66
N LEU A 101 -8.66 7.81 7.69
CA LEU A 101 -8.34 6.41 7.96
C LEU A 101 -9.60 5.59 8.29
N LYS A 102 -10.50 6.12 9.12
CA LYS A 102 -11.79 5.50 9.47
C LYS A 102 -12.66 5.20 8.25
N GLY A 103 -12.67 6.11 7.26
CA GLY A 103 -13.38 5.91 5.99
C GLY A 103 -12.75 4.86 5.08
N ILE A 104 -11.48 4.48 5.33
CA ILE A 104 -10.74 3.54 4.50
C ILE A 104 -10.63 2.15 5.13
N GLN A 105 -10.54 2.06 6.46
CA GLN A 105 -10.39 0.78 7.16
C GLN A 105 -11.53 -0.21 6.90
N ASN A 106 -12.76 0.28 6.68
CA ASN A 106 -13.92 -0.56 6.40
C ASN A 106 -14.33 -0.47 4.92
N LYS A 107 -14.24 -1.58 4.20
CA LYS A 107 -14.53 -1.63 2.75
C LYS A 107 -15.99 -1.28 2.42
N GLY A 108 -16.94 -1.54 3.30
CA GLY A 108 -18.33 -1.14 3.13
C GLY A 108 -18.49 0.38 3.17
N ILE A 109 -17.90 1.03 4.17
CA ILE A 109 -17.87 2.50 4.30
C ILE A 109 -17.11 3.12 3.12
N GLN A 110 -16.00 2.52 2.70
CA GLN A 110 -15.22 2.97 1.55
C GLN A 110 -16.06 2.97 0.26
N LYS A 111 -16.85 1.92 0.02
CA LYS A 111 -17.75 1.85 -1.14
C LYS A 111 -18.89 2.87 -1.08
N GLU A 112 -19.50 3.06 0.08
CA GLU A 112 -20.51 4.12 0.31
C GLU A 112 -19.91 5.50 0.03
N PHE A 113 -18.68 5.73 0.48
CA PHE A 113 -17.97 6.97 0.20
C PHE A 113 -17.77 7.21 -1.30
N TYR A 114 -17.38 6.19 -2.07
CA TYR A 114 -17.22 6.33 -3.52
C TYR A 114 -18.54 6.69 -4.21
N VAL A 115 -19.63 6.00 -3.89
CA VAL A 115 -20.96 6.28 -4.45
C VAL A 115 -21.41 7.70 -4.11
N ASN A 116 -21.27 8.12 -2.85
CA ASN A 116 -21.67 9.45 -2.38
C ASN A 116 -20.88 10.60 -3.01
N ASN A 117 -19.69 10.32 -3.52
CA ASN A 117 -18.82 11.29 -4.19
C ASN A 117 -18.76 11.09 -5.72
N ASN A 118 -19.64 10.28 -6.31
CA ASN A 118 -19.69 9.97 -7.75
C ASN A 118 -18.38 9.39 -8.29
N ILE A 119 -17.61 8.67 -7.47
CA ILE A 119 -16.38 7.99 -7.87
C ILE A 119 -16.78 6.65 -8.51
N PRO A 120 -16.31 6.34 -9.74
CA PRO A 120 -16.62 5.08 -10.40
C PRO A 120 -16.11 3.90 -9.59
N THR A 121 -16.98 3.00 -9.19
CA THR A 121 -16.62 1.77 -8.46
C THR A 121 -17.55 0.63 -8.85
N ALA A 122 -17.14 -0.62 -8.64
CA ALA A 122 -17.96 -1.79 -8.90
C ALA A 122 -19.27 -1.75 -8.09
N LYS A 123 -20.38 -2.19 -8.66
CA LYS A 123 -21.64 -2.34 -7.94
C LYS A 123 -21.46 -3.29 -6.78
N TYR A 124 -22.06 -2.99 -5.65
CA TYR A 124 -21.90 -3.80 -4.43
C TYR A 124 -23.20 -3.84 -3.61
N LYS A 125 -23.26 -4.83 -2.74
CA LYS A 125 -24.27 -4.93 -1.69
C LYS A 125 -23.58 -5.30 -0.38
N ARG A 126 -23.93 -4.62 0.71
CA ARG A 126 -23.40 -4.84 2.06
C ARG A 126 -24.26 -5.80 2.84
N PHE A 127 -23.66 -6.64 3.66
CA PHE A 127 -24.31 -7.62 4.52
C PHE A 127 -23.68 -7.61 5.90
N ASP A 128 -24.51 -7.63 6.94
CA ASP A 128 -24.05 -7.66 8.32
C ASP A 128 -23.23 -8.92 8.63
N ASN A 129 -23.46 -10.00 7.87
CA ASN A 129 -22.72 -11.24 8.01
C ASN A 129 -22.94 -12.17 6.79
N SER A 130 -22.08 -13.18 6.66
CA SER A 130 -22.15 -14.13 5.53
C SER A 130 -23.40 -15.02 5.53
N LYS A 131 -24.13 -15.17 6.67
CA LYS A 131 -25.42 -15.89 6.69
C LYS A 131 -26.50 -15.10 5.99
N ASN A 132 -26.57 -13.78 6.23
CA ASN A 132 -27.49 -12.88 5.54
C ASN A 132 -27.21 -12.88 4.03
N LEU A 133 -25.95 -12.82 3.63
CA LEU A 133 -25.55 -12.94 2.24
C LEU A 133 -26.03 -14.27 1.62
N LYS A 134 -25.86 -15.39 2.33
CA LYS A 134 -26.31 -16.71 1.87
C LYS A 134 -27.83 -16.78 1.70
N SER A 135 -28.60 -16.16 2.58
CA SER A 135 -30.07 -16.13 2.48
C SER A 135 -30.58 -15.34 1.27
N GLU A 136 -29.79 -14.37 0.81
CA GLU A 136 -30.12 -13.53 -0.34
C GLU A 136 -29.38 -13.92 -1.63
N PHE A 137 -28.67 -15.06 -1.63
CA PHE A 137 -27.82 -15.50 -2.75
C PHE A 137 -28.54 -15.49 -4.10
N SER A 138 -29.80 -15.92 -4.13
CA SER A 138 -30.61 -15.99 -5.38
C SER A 138 -30.89 -14.60 -6.00
N SER A 139 -30.72 -13.53 -5.23
CA SER A 139 -30.87 -12.14 -5.71
C SER A 139 -29.58 -11.55 -6.27
N LEU A 140 -28.45 -12.25 -6.13
CA LEU A 140 -27.14 -11.79 -6.56
C LEU A 140 -26.76 -12.37 -7.92
N THR A 141 -26.11 -11.55 -8.74
CA THR A 141 -25.54 -12.00 -10.02
C THR A 141 -24.22 -12.71 -9.77
N VAL A 142 -24.12 -13.97 -10.18
CA VAL A 142 -22.88 -14.74 -10.10
C VAL A 142 -22.14 -14.75 -11.44
N PRO A 143 -20.79 -14.78 -11.46
CA PRO A 143 -19.90 -14.72 -10.29
C PRO A 143 -19.83 -13.30 -9.68
N PHE A 144 -19.61 -13.22 -8.36
CA PHE A 144 -19.32 -11.98 -7.65
C PHE A 144 -18.13 -12.15 -6.73
N VAL A 145 -17.57 -11.04 -6.23
CA VAL A 145 -16.46 -11.03 -5.27
C VAL A 145 -17.01 -10.79 -3.87
N TRP A 146 -16.79 -11.74 -2.98
CA TRP A 146 -16.98 -11.55 -1.54
C TRP A 146 -15.74 -10.89 -0.95
N LYS A 147 -15.91 -9.84 -0.15
CA LYS A 147 -14.83 -9.20 0.62
C LYS A 147 -15.30 -9.01 2.06
N CYS A 148 -14.47 -9.36 3.04
CA CYS A 148 -14.70 -8.91 4.42
C CYS A 148 -14.55 -7.40 4.48
N THR A 149 -15.35 -6.72 5.33
CA THR A 149 -15.28 -5.27 5.44
C THR A 149 -14.03 -4.80 6.17
N GLU A 150 -13.53 -5.58 7.14
CA GLU A 150 -12.37 -5.25 7.95
C GLU A 150 -11.33 -6.38 7.94
N PHE A 151 -10.09 -6.07 8.29
CA PHE A 151 -8.97 -7.02 8.44
C PHE A 151 -8.55 -7.78 7.15
N GLY A 152 -9.05 -7.39 5.98
CA GLY A 152 -8.60 -7.95 4.71
C GLY A 152 -7.34 -7.23 4.19
N TYR A 153 -6.30 -7.99 3.82
CA TYR A 153 -5.06 -7.48 3.22
C TYR A 153 -4.38 -8.53 2.34
N ASP A 154 -3.65 -8.10 1.33
CA ASP A 154 -2.87 -8.97 0.44
C ASP A 154 -3.66 -10.21 -0.06
N GLY A 155 -4.91 -10.02 -0.52
CA GLY A 155 -5.80 -11.09 -0.98
C GLY A 155 -6.47 -11.91 0.12
N ASN A 156 -6.09 -11.75 1.39
CA ASN A 156 -6.82 -12.33 2.51
C ASN A 156 -8.16 -11.63 2.74
N GLY A 157 -9.22 -12.39 2.95
CA GLY A 157 -10.58 -11.83 3.10
C GLY A 157 -11.23 -11.43 1.78
N VAL A 158 -10.77 -11.97 0.64
CA VAL A 158 -11.38 -11.83 -0.68
C VAL A 158 -11.59 -13.21 -1.29
N LYS A 159 -12.77 -13.47 -1.87
CA LYS A 159 -13.07 -14.73 -2.55
C LYS A 159 -14.05 -14.51 -3.70
N ILE A 160 -13.76 -15.10 -4.86
CA ILE A 160 -14.71 -15.15 -5.97
C ILE A 160 -15.75 -16.24 -5.67
N ILE A 161 -17.01 -15.84 -5.72
CA ILE A 161 -18.17 -16.72 -5.46
C ILE A 161 -18.84 -17.05 -6.79
N ARG A 162 -18.86 -18.32 -7.14
CA ARG A 162 -19.50 -18.84 -8.35
C ARG A 162 -20.77 -19.62 -8.05
N THR A 163 -20.81 -20.27 -6.90
CA THR A 163 -21.92 -21.10 -6.45
C THR A 163 -22.23 -20.82 -4.97
N ILE A 164 -23.41 -21.24 -4.51
CA ILE A 164 -23.79 -21.11 -3.10
C ILE A 164 -22.85 -21.89 -2.16
N ASP A 165 -22.23 -22.97 -2.67
CA ASP A 165 -21.30 -23.78 -1.88
C ASP A 165 -20.00 -23.06 -1.56
N ASP A 166 -19.60 -22.09 -2.37
CA ASP A 166 -18.45 -21.22 -2.10
C ASP A 166 -18.59 -20.42 -0.80
N LEU A 167 -19.82 -20.22 -0.33
CA LEU A 167 -20.13 -19.49 0.91
C LEU A 167 -19.99 -20.37 2.18
N ASN A 168 -19.93 -21.70 2.04
CA ASN A 168 -19.99 -22.61 3.20
C ASN A 168 -18.82 -22.42 4.17
N ASN A 169 -17.64 -22.03 3.67
CA ASN A 169 -16.42 -21.89 4.44
C ASN A 169 -16.05 -20.41 4.74
N LEU A 170 -16.94 -19.48 4.47
CA LEU A 170 -16.69 -18.08 4.78
C LEU A 170 -16.92 -17.78 6.27
N PRO A 171 -16.10 -16.92 6.88
CA PRO A 171 -16.34 -16.48 8.24
C PRO A 171 -17.66 -15.71 8.33
N ASN A 172 -18.37 -15.86 9.45
CA ASN A 172 -19.64 -15.18 9.66
C ASN A 172 -19.42 -13.76 10.22
N ILE A 173 -18.94 -12.89 9.37
CA ILE A 173 -18.58 -11.50 9.65
C ILE A 173 -19.23 -10.57 8.64
N GLU A 174 -19.22 -9.27 8.92
CA GLU A 174 -19.66 -8.24 8.00
C GLU A 174 -18.87 -8.31 6.68
N CYS A 175 -19.58 -8.20 5.56
CA CYS A 175 -18.98 -8.37 4.24
C CYS A 175 -19.72 -7.58 3.16
N ILE A 176 -19.09 -7.46 2.00
CA ILE A 176 -19.72 -6.97 0.78
C ILE A 176 -19.71 -8.07 -0.30
N ALA A 177 -20.76 -8.11 -1.10
CA ALA A 177 -20.78 -8.79 -2.39
C ALA A 177 -20.61 -7.73 -3.46
N GLU A 178 -19.58 -7.84 -4.26
CA GLU A 178 -19.18 -6.87 -5.26
C GLU A 178 -19.19 -7.50 -6.65
N GLU A 179 -19.65 -6.77 -7.66
CA GLU A 179 -19.60 -7.20 -9.05
C GLU A 179 -18.17 -7.60 -9.44
N LEU A 180 -18.01 -8.79 -10.05
CA LEU A 180 -16.73 -9.20 -10.61
C LEU A 180 -16.48 -8.44 -11.90
N ILE A 181 -15.55 -7.49 -11.87
CA ILE A 181 -15.20 -6.67 -13.03
C ILE A 181 -14.31 -7.46 -13.99
N PRO A 182 -14.71 -7.69 -15.24
CA PRO A 182 -13.84 -8.23 -16.28
C PRO A 182 -12.87 -7.14 -16.75
N PHE A 183 -11.66 -7.12 -16.18
CA PHE A 183 -10.67 -6.11 -16.50
C PHE A 183 -9.60 -6.62 -17.47
N LYS A 184 -8.95 -5.70 -18.21
CA LYS A 184 -7.73 -5.98 -18.99
C LYS A 184 -6.47 -5.76 -18.15
N ASN A 185 -6.44 -4.68 -17.38
CA ASN A 185 -5.28 -4.27 -16.59
C ASN A 185 -5.71 -3.85 -15.19
N GLU A 186 -4.86 -4.14 -14.20
CA GLU A 186 -4.89 -3.49 -12.91
C GLU A 186 -3.91 -2.32 -12.91
N LEU A 187 -4.39 -1.15 -12.54
CA LEU A 187 -3.65 0.09 -12.54
C LEU A 187 -3.56 0.66 -11.13
N SER A 188 -2.53 1.45 -10.88
CA SER A 188 -2.46 2.26 -9.67
C SER A 188 -1.93 3.65 -9.96
N VAL A 189 -2.49 4.65 -9.28
CA VAL A 189 -1.98 6.02 -9.26
C VAL A 189 -1.72 6.43 -7.84
N ILE A 190 -0.51 6.88 -7.55
CA ILE A 190 -0.19 7.47 -6.25
C ILE A 190 -0.39 8.98 -6.34
N VAL A 191 -1.24 9.48 -5.46
CA VAL A 191 -1.47 10.92 -5.26
C VAL A 191 -0.78 11.34 -3.98
N VAL A 192 -0.05 12.43 -4.02
CA VAL A 192 0.51 13.07 -2.83
C VAL A 192 -0.14 14.44 -2.62
N ARG A 193 -0.52 14.75 -1.37
CA ARG A 193 -1.11 16.03 -1.00
C ARG A 193 -0.52 16.51 0.32
N ASN A 194 -0.01 17.74 0.37
CA ASN A 194 0.49 18.33 1.60
C ASN A 194 -0.62 19.03 2.40
N VAL A 195 -0.30 19.53 3.59
CA VAL A 195 -1.24 20.20 4.50
C VAL A 195 -1.78 21.49 3.89
N SER A 196 -0.94 22.25 3.18
CA SER A 196 -1.32 23.48 2.47
C SER A 196 -2.18 23.25 1.23
N GLY A 197 -2.37 21.98 0.81
CA GLY A 197 -3.25 21.60 -0.28
C GLY A 197 -2.58 21.48 -1.65
N GLU A 198 -1.25 21.60 -1.75
CA GLU A 198 -0.53 21.23 -2.99
C GLU A 198 -0.73 19.76 -3.28
N ILE A 199 -1.08 19.42 -4.53
CA ILE A 199 -1.32 18.05 -4.98
C ILE A 199 -0.43 17.73 -6.17
N LYS A 200 0.18 16.55 -6.16
CA LYS A 200 0.89 15.95 -7.31
C LYS A 200 0.53 14.47 -7.46
N THR A 201 0.72 13.94 -8.66
CA THR A 201 0.52 12.52 -8.96
C THR A 201 1.79 11.92 -9.54
N TYR A 202 2.05 10.68 -9.20
CA TYR A 202 3.01 9.86 -9.94
C TYR A 202 2.38 9.35 -11.23
N PRO A 203 3.20 8.97 -12.24
CA PRO A 203 2.70 8.31 -13.44
C PRO A 203 1.89 7.07 -13.09
N VAL A 204 0.89 6.76 -13.94
CA VAL A 204 0.10 5.52 -13.81
C VAL A 204 1.02 4.33 -13.94
N VAL A 205 0.88 3.37 -13.04
CA VAL A 205 1.56 2.08 -13.12
C VAL A 205 0.59 0.96 -13.45
N GLU A 206 1.08 -0.05 -14.13
CA GLU A 206 0.42 -1.32 -14.37
C GLU A 206 0.91 -2.35 -13.35
N MET A 207 0.00 -3.13 -12.78
CA MET A 207 0.29 -4.18 -11.83
C MET A 207 -0.03 -5.54 -12.44
N GLU A 208 0.96 -6.41 -12.55
CA GLU A 208 0.78 -7.80 -12.93
C GLU A 208 0.80 -8.68 -11.68
N PHE A 209 -0.17 -9.59 -11.60
CA PHE A 209 -0.35 -10.45 -10.45
C PHE A 209 0.13 -11.87 -10.72
N HIS A 210 0.66 -12.51 -9.68
CA HIS A 210 0.95 -13.94 -9.72
C HIS A 210 -0.36 -14.72 -9.90
N PRO A 211 -0.46 -15.62 -10.88
CA PRO A 211 -1.73 -16.25 -11.26
C PRO A 211 -2.38 -17.07 -10.14
N GLU A 212 -1.60 -17.61 -9.21
CA GLU A 212 -2.11 -18.49 -8.14
C GLU A 212 -2.15 -17.77 -6.78
N ALA A 213 -1.18 -16.88 -6.49
CA ALA A 213 -1.03 -16.28 -5.17
C ALA A 213 -1.87 -15.01 -4.96
N ASN A 214 -2.53 -14.49 -6.00
CA ASN A 214 -3.30 -13.24 -5.98
C ASN A 214 -2.52 -12.06 -5.32
N GLN A 215 -1.23 -11.98 -5.64
CA GLN A 215 -0.32 -10.94 -5.16
C GLN A 215 0.40 -10.28 -6.33
N VAL A 216 0.65 -8.98 -6.24
CA VAL A 216 1.41 -8.24 -7.23
C VAL A 216 2.80 -8.87 -7.39
N GLU A 217 3.13 -9.26 -8.61
CA GLU A 217 4.42 -9.80 -8.99
C GLU A 217 5.31 -8.73 -9.60
N TYR A 218 4.75 -7.94 -10.55
CA TYR A 218 5.43 -6.82 -11.18
C TYR A 218 4.62 -5.54 -11.04
N VAL A 219 5.33 -4.41 -10.91
CA VAL A 219 4.79 -3.08 -11.11
C VAL A 219 5.59 -2.41 -12.21
N ILE A 220 4.93 -1.96 -13.25
CA ILE A 220 5.53 -1.42 -14.47
C ILE A 220 5.20 0.06 -14.59
N CYS A 221 6.21 0.91 -14.66
CA CYS A 221 6.09 2.37 -14.80
C CYS A 221 6.90 2.90 -15.99
N PRO A 222 6.29 3.69 -16.87
CA PRO A 222 4.85 3.96 -16.98
C PRO A 222 4.06 2.72 -17.42
N ALA A 223 2.75 2.70 -17.10
CA ALA A 223 1.84 1.66 -17.56
C ALA A 223 1.78 1.58 -19.08
N ARG A 224 1.65 0.36 -19.63
CA ARG A 224 1.58 0.09 -21.08
C ARG A 224 0.16 0.27 -21.61
N ILE A 225 -0.40 1.44 -21.44
CA ILE A 225 -1.79 1.80 -21.79
C ILE A 225 -1.82 3.07 -22.66
N ASP A 226 -2.98 3.30 -23.30
CA ASP A 226 -3.19 4.53 -24.07
C ASP A 226 -3.11 5.78 -23.16
N THR A 227 -2.55 6.86 -23.69
CA THR A 227 -2.41 8.12 -22.95
C THR A 227 -3.73 8.67 -22.43
N LYS A 228 -4.84 8.50 -23.19
CA LYS A 228 -6.17 8.95 -22.73
C LYS A 228 -6.65 8.15 -21.51
N ILE A 229 -6.35 6.87 -21.48
CA ILE A 229 -6.66 6.00 -20.34
C ILE A 229 -5.84 6.41 -19.13
N ALA A 230 -4.55 6.66 -19.31
CA ALA A 230 -3.68 7.15 -18.24
C ALA A 230 -4.18 8.50 -17.68
N GLN A 231 -4.61 9.43 -18.54
CA GLN A 231 -5.19 10.70 -18.13
C GLN A 231 -6.50 10.51 -17.36
N LYS A 232 -7.40 9.61 -17.80
CA LYS A 232 -8.64 9.28 -17.11
C LYS A 232 -8.38 8.68 -15.72
N ALA A 233 -7.45 7.72 -15.61
CA ALA A 233 -7.05 7.13 -14.35
C ALA A 233 -6.48 8.17 -13.37
N THR A 234 -5.60 9.05 -13.87
CA THR A 234 -5.03 10.15 -13.08
C THR A 234 -6.10 11.11 -12.58
N GLN A 235 -7.05 11.50 -13.45
CA GLN A 235 -8.14 12.39 -13.07
C GLN A 235 -9.03 11.79 -11.98
N ILE A 236 -9.41 10.52 -12.10
CA ILE A 236 -10.19 9.81 -11.07
C ILE A 236 -9.42 9.74 -9.76
N ALA A 237 -8.12 9.44 -9.79
CA ALA A 237 -7.30 9.41 -8.59
C ALA A 237 -7.24 10.79 -7.89
N LEU A 238 -7.16 11.88 -8.65
CA LEU A 238 -7.23 13.25 -8.13
C LEU A 238 -8.59 13.55 -7.49
N GLU A 239 -9.69 13.08 -8.07
CA GLU A 239 -11.04 13.25 -7.53
C GLU A 239 -11.19 12.48 -6.21
N VAL A 240 -10.72 11.24 -6.14
CA VAL A 240 -10.66 10.45 -4.90
C VAL A 240 -9.89 11.18 -3.82
N SER A 241 -8.69 11.66 -4.14
CA SER A 241 -7.83 12.41 -3.23
C SER A 241 -8.51 13.68 -2.69
N LYS A 242 -9.16 14.44 -3.57
CA LYS A 242 -9.90 15.65 -3.20
C LYS A 242 -11.07 15.33 -2.27
N ALA A 243 -11.82 14.27 -2.57
CA ALA A 243 -12.96 13.85 -1.75
C ALA A 243 -12.53 13.45 -0.33
N TYR A 244 -11.44 12.70 -0.18
CA TYR A 244 -10.90 12.32 1.13
C TYR A 244 -10.23 13.47 1.89
N HIS A 245 -9.84 14.56 1.22
CA HIS A 245 -9.01 15.61 1.80
C HIS A 245 -7.77 15.07 2.53
N HIS A 246 -7.22 13.95 2.04
CA HIS A 246 -6.09 13.30 2.69
C HIS A 246 -4.85 14.18 2.70
N VAL A 247 -3.96 13.94 3.67
CA VAL A 247 -2.61 14.50 3.73
C VAL A 247 -1.62 13.35 3.75
N GLY A 248 -0.55 13.44 2.97
CA GLY A 248 0.40 12.35 2.76
C GLY A 248 0.20 11.70 1.40
N LEU A 249 0.40 10.41 1.32
CA LEU A 249 0.17 9.60 0.13
C LEU A 249 -1.21 8.94 0.15
N LEU A 250 -1.78 8.80 -1.04
CA LEU A 250 -2.95 7.95 -1.30
C LEU A 250 -2.67 7.15 -2.57
N ALA A 251 -2.49 5.85 -2.45
CA ALA A 251 -2.49 4.96 -3.61
C ALA A 251 -3.94 4.63 -3.96
N VAL A 252 -4.31 4.81 -5.24
CA VAL A 252 -5.63 4.49 -5.77
C VAL A 252 -5.48 3.34 -6.74
N GLU A 253 -6.00 2.17 -6.38
CA GLU A 253 -6.01 0.97 -7.22
C GLU A 253 -7.26 0.94 -8.07
N MET A 254 -7.12 0.63 -9.35
CA MET A 254 -8.17 0.72 -10.35
C MET A 254 -8.12 -0.43 -11.34
N PHE A 255 -9.27 -0.79 -11.88
CA PHE A 255 -9.39 -1.70 -13.00
C PHE A 255 -9.64 -0.91 -14.29
N GLN A 256 -8.88 -1.22 -15.35
CA GLN A 256 -9.25 -0.87 -16.71
C GLN A 256 -10.12 -2.00 -17.28
N THR A 257 -11.37 -1.72 -17.56
CA THR A 257 -12.32 -2.71 -18.14
C THR A 257 -12.00 -3.02 -19.60
N GLN A 258 -12.70 -4.02 -20.16
CA GLN A 258 -12.61 -4.34 -21.59
C GLN A 258 -13.04 -3.18 -22.50
N ASP A 259 -13.93 -2.31 -22.03
CA ASP A 259 -14.44 -1.13 -22.74
C ASP A 259 -13.68 0.15 -22.41
N ASP A 260 -12.48 0.05 -21.82
CA ASP A 260 -11.61 1.19 -21.44
C ASP A 260 -12.21 2.12 -20.36
N GLU A 261 -13.18 1.64 -19.58
CA GLU A 261 -13.63 2.32 -18.38
C GLU A 261 -12.65 2.11 -17.23
N ILE A 262 -12.56 3.12 -16.36
CA ILE A 262 -11.71 3.05 -15.14
C ILE A 262 -12.62 2.92 -13.92
N ILE A 263 -12.44 1.86 -13.15
CA ILE A 263 -13.22 1.52 -11.96
C ILE A 263 -12.30 1.49 -10.75
N VAL A 264 -12.58 2.29 -9.73
CA VAL A 264 -11.81 2.28 -8.47
C VAL A 264 -12.11 1.00 -7.69
N ASN A 265 -11.05 0.27 -7.37
CA ASN A 265 -11.09 -0.93 -6.53
C ASN A 265 -10.99 -0.56 -5.05
N GLU A 266 -9.83 -0.06 -4.63
CA GLU A 266 -9.57 0.34 -3.25
C GLU A 266 -8.49 1.44 -3.16
N VAL A 267 -8.30 1.98 -1.96
CA VAL A 267 -7.24 2.95 -1.69
C VAL A 267 -6.43 2.57 -0.48
N ALA A 268 -5.15 3.00 -0.46
CA ALA A 268 -4.28 2.89 0.69
C ALA A 268 -3.70 4.27 1.05
N PRO A 269 -3.95 4.79 2.27
CA PRO A 269 -3.56 6.15 2.66
C PRO A 269 -2.14 6.20 3.26
N ARG A 270 -1.18 5.58 2.61
CA ARG A 270 0.22 5.42 3.05
C ARG A 270 1.13 5.07 1.88
N PRO A 271 2.47 5.05 2.06
CA PRO A 271 3.37 4.46 1.07
C PRO A 271 2.89 3.08 0.62
N HIS A 272 2.94 2.81 -0.67
CA HIS A 272 2.33 1.63 -1.25
C HIS A 272 3.31 0.84 -2.13
N ASN A 273 3.06 -0.47 -2.26
CA ASN A 273 3.89 -1.38 -3.07
C ASN A 273 3.99 -0.94 -4.53
N SER A 274 2.89 -0.41 -5.11
CA SER A 274 2.88 0.12 -6.48
C SER A 274 3.80 1.32 -6.70
N GLY A 275 4.30 1.96 -5.65
CA GLY A 275 5.21 3.10 -5.72
C GLY A 275 6.67 2.78 -5.35
N HIS A 276 7.03 1.52 -5.13
CA HIS A 276 8.41 1.21 -4.71
C HIS A 276 9.46 1.53 -5.77
N HIS A 277 9.11 1.37 -7.06
CA HIS A 277 9.96 1.76 -8.18
C HIS A 277 10.38 3.23 -8.15
N THR A 278 9.62 4.10 -7.47
CA THR A 278 9.91 5.54 -7.41
C THR A 278 11.22 5.86 -6.69
N ILE A 279 11.78 4.94 -5.91
CA ILE A 279 13.06 5.12 -5.21
C ILE A 279 14.17 5.37 -6.24
N GLU A 280 14.25 4.57 -7.28
CA GLU A 280 15.26 4.67 -8.33
C GLU A 280 14.76 5.41 -9.57
N ALA A 281 13.50 5.17 -9.98
CA ALA A 281 12.99 5.59 -11.27
C ALA A 281 12.42 7.02 -11.30
N SER A 282 12.04 7.63 -10.16
CA SER A 282 11.47 8.98 -10.12
C SER A 282 12.45 10.03 -9.60
N PHE A 283 12.18 11.32 -9.86
CA PHE A 283 12.99 12.42 -9.32
C PHE A 283 12.88 12.47 -7.78
N THR A 284 11.68 12.26 -7.24
CA THR A 284 11.44 12.21 -5.79
C THR A 284 10.67 10.93 -5.49
N SER A 285 11.14 10.14 -4.53
CA SER A 285 10.48 8.89 -4.14
C SER A 285 9.12 9.14 -3.46
N GLN A 286 8.23 8.14 -3.50
CA GLN A 286 6.99 8.20 -2.73
C GLN A 286 7.25 8.45 -1.24
N PHE A 287 8.32 7.87 -0.69
CA PHE A 287 8.65 8.00 0.73
C PHE A 287 9.08 9.42 1.10
N GLU A 288 9.94 10.04 0.28
CA GLU A 288 10.33 11.43 0.48
C GLU A 288 9.12 12.36 0.30
N ASN A 289 8.28 12.15 -0.72
CA ASN A 289 7.09 12.96 -0.90
C ASN A 289 6.05 12.76 0.21
N HIS A 290 5.93 11.54 0.78
CA HIS A 290 5.10 11.34 1.98
C HIS A 290 5.60 12.20 3.14
N LEU A 291 6.90 12.16 3.40
CA LEU A 291 7.53 12.96 4.44
C LEU A 291 7.31 14.46 4.20
N ARG A 292 7.57 14.95 2.98
CA ARG A 292 7.32 16.35 2.62
C ARG A 292 5.87 16.75 2.83
N ALA A 293 4.92 15.89 2.44
CA ALA A 293 3.50 16.16 2.56
C ALA A 293 3.03 16.30 4.01
N ILE A 294 3.42 15.37 4.89
CA ILE A 294 3.02 15.40 6.31
C ILE A 294 3.71 16.50 7.11
N LEU A 295 4.84 17.03 6.61
CA LEU A 295 5.58 18.15 7.19
C LEU A 295 5.27 19.49 6.51
N ASP A 296 4.27 19.53 5.63
CA ASP A 296 3.86 20.73 4.87
C ASP A 296 5.02 21.40 4.12
N LEU A 297 5.93 20.59 3.59
CA LEU A 297 7.01 21.05 2.72
C LEU A 297 6.55 21.07 1.26
N PRO A 298 7.23 21.85 0.38
CA PRO A 298 6.97 21.80 -1.05
C PRO A 298 7.14 20.37 -1.58
N LEU A 299 6.15 19.89 -2.34
CA LEU A 299 6.19 18.54 -2.91
C LEU A 299 7.28 18.44 -3.99
N GLY A 300 8.01 17.34 -3.95
CA GLY A 300 9.02 17.03 -4.95
C GLY A 300 8.40 16.70 -6.33
N ASN A 301 9.24 16.63 -7.36
CA ASN A 301 8.81 16.22 -8.69
C ASN A 301 8.49 14.72 -8.71
N CYS A 302 7.27 14.35 -9.09
CA CYS A 302 6.78 12.97 -9.17
C CYS A 302 7.07 12.29 -10.51
N GLU A 303 7.60 13.00 -11.50
CA GLU A 303 7.90 12.41 -12.81
C GLU A 303 8.96 11.32 -12.73
N SER A 304 8.86 10.37 -13.66
CA SER A 304 9.90 9.35 -13.82
C SER A 304 11.10 9.93 -14.59
N LYS A 305 12.30 9.64 -14.11
CA LYS A 305 13.56 9.90 -14.82
C LYS A 305 13.79 8.90 -15.94
N VAL A 306 13.30 7.68 -15.71
CA VAL A 306 13.54 6.52 -16.56
C VAL A 306 12.40 5.53 -16.37
N ALA A 307 12.17 4.64 -17.32
CA ALA A 307 11.25 3.54 -17.13
C ALA A 307 11.72 2.60 -15.99
N GLY A 308 10.79 2.13 -15.19
CA GLY A 308 11.09 1.28 -14.05
C GLY A 308 10.14 0.09 -13.91
N ILE A 309 10.68 -1.07 -13.55
CA ILE A 309 9.91 -2.25 -13.19
C ILE A 309 10.31 -2.68 -11.79
N MET A 310 9.33 -2.83 -10.91
CA MET A 310 9.53 -3.41 -9.60
C MET A 310 9.08 -4.87 -9.59
N VAL A 311 9.93 -5.75 -9.07
CA VAL A 311 9.66 -7.19 -8.89
C VAL A 311 9.56 -7.48 -7.38
N ASN A 312 8.45 -8.05 -6.91
CA ASN A 312 8.35 -8.46 -5.51
C ASN A 312 9.18 -9.72 -5.26
N LEU A 313 9.95 -9.72 -4.17
CA LEU A 313 10.64 -10.89 -3.65
C LEU A 313 9.78 -11.53 -2.56
N VAL A 314 9.27 -12.71 -2.85
CA VAL A 314 8.40 -13.45 -1.93
C VAL A 314 9.04 -14.76 -1.50
N GLY A 315 8.69 -15.23 -0.30
CA GLY A 315 9.14 -16.55 0.17
C GLY A 315 8.67 -17.66 -0.74
N ALA A 316 9.59 -18.54 -1.12
CA ALA A 316 9.33 -19.66 -1.99
C ALA A 316 8.41 -20.70 -1.33
N GLU A 317 7.63 -21.41 -2.12
CA GLU A 317 6.81 -22.53 -1.64
C GLU A 317 7.68 -23.64 -1.06
N GLY A 318 7.18 -24.27 -0.01
CA GLY A 318 7.88 -25.33 0.70
C GLY A 318 8.95 -24.86 1.71
N TYR A 319 9.18 -23.55 1.85
CA TYR A 319 10.18 -23.01 2.79
C TYR A 319 9.53 -22.12 3.86
N ALA A 320 9.87 -22.39 5.13
CA ALA A 320 9.47 -21.55 6.26
C ALA A 320 10.55 -21.58 7.33
N GLY A 321 10.96 -20.42 7.84
CA GLY A 321 12.01 -20.28 8.85
C GLY A 321 12.95 -19.12 8.57
N ASN A 322 14.19 -19.19 9.09
CA ASN A 322 15.20 -18.14 8.93
C ASN A 322 15.50 -17.90 7.46
N VAL A 323 15.36 -16.64 7.01
CA VAL A 323 15.42 -16.29 5.58
C VAL A 323 16.84 -16.39 5.01
N ILE A 324 16.92 -16.91 3.80
CA ILE A 324 18.10 -16.85 2.92
C ILE A 324 17.68 -16.30 1.57
N TYR A 325 18.49 -15.40 1.02
CA TYR A 325 18.33 -14.85 -0.33
C TYR A 325 19.41 -15.47 -1.22
N GLU A 326 19.03 -16.49 -2.00
CA GLU A 326 19.95 -17.11 -2.94
C GLU A 326 20.14 -16.21 -4.17
N ASN A 327 21.36 -16.23 -4.71
CA ASN A 327 21.74 -15.55 -5.95
C ASN A 327 21.60 -14.00 -5.95
N ILE A 328 21.46 -13.35 -4.78
CA ILE A 328 21.32 -11.91 -4.71
C ILE A 328 22.53 -11.17 -5.33
N ALA A 329 23.75 -11.69 -5.15
CA ALA A 329 24.94 -11.12 -5.75
C ALA A 329 24.89 -11.14 -7.30
N ASN A 330 24.28 -12.17 -7.88
CA ASN A 330 24.17 -12.30 -9.34
C ASN A 330 23.29 -11.20 -9.95
N ILE A 331 22.16 -10.87 -9.31
CA ILE A 331 21.29 -9.80 -9.80
C ILE A 331 21.89 -8.42 -9.57
N MET A 332 22.69 -8.23 -8.50
CA MET A 332 23.40 -6.97 -8.24
C MET A 332 24.49 -6.67 -9.28
N ALA A 333 24.94 -7.66 -10.03
CA ALA A 333 25.90 -7.49 -11.11
C ALA A 333 25.26 -6.98 -12.41
N ILE A 334 23.92 -6.86 -12.46
CA ILE A 334 23.19 -6.38 -13.64
C ILE A 334 22.98 -4.86 -13.50
N ASP A 335 23.39 -4.11 -14.51
CA ASP A 335 23.21 -2.65 -14.51
C ASP A 335 21.73 -2.25 -14.42
N GLY A 336 21.44 -1.23 -13.61
CA GLY A 336 20.09 -0.74 -13.38
C GLY A 336 19.25 -1.59 -12.42
N VAL A 337 19.82 -2.62 -11.78
CA VAL A 337 19.13 -3.50 -10.85
C VAL A 337 19.49 -3.16 -9.40
N THR A 338 18.46 -2.82 -8.59
CA THR A 338 18.62 -2.46 -7.17
C THR A 338 17.72 -3.31 -6.27
N PRO A 339 18.27 -4.23 -5.47
CA PRO A 339 17.48 -5.00 -4.50
C PRO A 339 17.25 -4.24 -3.20
N HIS A 340 16.03 -4.34 -2.66
CA HIS A 340 15.62 -3.83 -1.37
C HIS A 340 15.18 -4.97 -0.45
N ILE A 341 15.97 -5.27 0.55
CA ILE A 341 15.71 -6.31 1.55
C ILE A 341 14.94 -5.70 2.72
N TYR A 342 13.77 -6.25 3.04
CA TYR A 342 12.90 -5.69 4.08
C TYR A 342 13.41 -5.89 5.51
N GLY A 343 14.26 -6.92 5.74
CA GLY A 343 14.82 -7.17 7.07
C GLY A 343 13.95 -8.05 7.97
N LYS A 344 12.93 -8.71 7.42
CA LYS A 344 12.16 -9.75 8.13
C LYS A 344 13.06 -10.95 8.39
N LYS A 345 13.09 -11.45 9.63
CA LYS A 345 14.01 -12.54 10.05
C LYS A 345 13.59 -13.91 9.49
N GLU A 346 12.28 -14.12 9.31
CA GLU A 346 11.73 -15.41 8.90
C GLU A 346 10.93 -15.25 7.61
N THR A 347 11.04 -16.21 6.70
CA THR A 347 10.21 -16.32 5.51
C THR A 347 9.16 -17.41 5.67
N ARG A 348 8.17 -17.39 4.82
CA ARG A 348 7.14 -18.43 4.58
C ARG A 348 6.59 -18.24 3.17
N PRO A 349 5.91 -19.23 2.59
CA PRO A 349 5.34 -19.10 1.25
C PRO A 349 4.58 -17.79 1.04
N PHE A 350 4.90 -17.12 -0.06
CA PHE A 350 4.30 -15.86 -0.52
C PHE A 350 4.47 -14.65 0.41
N ARG A 351 5.23 -14.75 1.49
CA ARG A 351 5.52 -13.59 2.33
C ARG A 351 6.42 -12.61 1.59
N LYS A 352 6.00 -11.34 1.45
CA LYS A 352 6.83 -10.28 0.87
C LYS A 352 8.07 -10.04 1.74
N MET A 353 9.25 -10.33 1.20
CA MET A 353 10.54 -10.30 1.90
C MET A 353 11.46 -9.20 1.40
N GLY A 354 11.18 -8.67 0.21
CA GLY A 354 11.93 -7.63 -0.45
C GLY A 354 11.27 -7.24 -1.76
N HIS A 355 11.92 -6.36 -2.50
CA HIS A 355 11.63 -6.11 -3.91
C HIS A 355 12.94 -5.79 -4.63
N VAL A 356 12.89 -5.83 -5.95
CA VAL A 356 13.98 -5.40 -6.81
C VAL A 356 13.42 -4.35 -7.76
N THR A 357 14.05 -3.19 -7.84
CA THR A 357 13.76 -2.22 -8.88
C THR A 357 14.74 -2.38 -10.04
N ILE A 358 14.21 -2.43 -11.24
CA ILE A 358 14.95 -2.42 -12.50
C ILE A 358 14.66 -1.10 -13.19
N VAL A 359 15.69 -0.34 -13.56
CA VAL A 359 15.57 0.87 -14.35
C VAL A 359 16.31 0.71 -15.68
N ASN A 360 15.65 1.10 -16.77
CA ASN A 360 16.24 1.10 -18.12
C ASN A 360 15.52 2.12 -18.99
N GLU A 361 16.23 2.75 -19.94
CA GLU A 361 15.62 3.68 -20.90
C GLU A 361 14.62 2.97 -21.84
N ASN A 362 14.85 1.69 -22.09
CA ASN A 362 13.99 0.84 -22.92
C ASN A 362 13.15 -0.08 -22.02
N MET A 363 11.82 0.04 -22.08
CA MET A 363 10.88 -0.75 -21.29
C MET A 363 10.95 -2.26 -21.62
N ASP A 364 11.16 -2.63 -22.87
CA ASP A 364 11.25 -4.04 -23.27
C ASP A 364 12.51 -4.71 -22.69
N GLU A 365 13.63 -3.98 -22.65
CA GLU A 365 14.84 -4.45 -21.98
C GLU A 365 14.66 -4.52 -20.45
N ALA A 366 14.02 -3.50 -19.85
CA ALA A 366 13.66 -3.56 -18.44
C ALA A 366 12.83 -4.81 -18.12
N ARG A 367 11.89 -5.19 -19.00
CA ARG A 367 11.05 -6.39 -18.82
C ARG A 367 11.86 -7.68 -18.88
N LYS A 368 12.77 -7.82 -19.85
CA LYS A 368 13.66 -8.99 -19.95
C LYS A 368 14.57 -9.14 -18.72
N ILE A 369 15.10 -8.01 -18.24
CA ILE A 369 15.91 -8.00 -17.02
C ILE A 369 15.05 -8.40 -15.82
N ALA A 370 13.82 -7.90 -15.71
CA ALA A 370 12.91 -8.24 -14.62
C ALA A 370 12.57 -9.75 -14.58
N GLU A 371 12.37 -10.37 -15.75
CA GLU A 371 12.18 -11.82 -15.85
C GLU A 371 13.44 -12.60 -15.46
N THR A 372 14.61 -12.11 -15.86
CA THR A 372 15.90 -12.69 -15.46
C THR A 372 16.08 -12.61 -13.95
N VAL A 373 15.81 -11.46 -13.34
CA VAL A 373 15.86 -11.26 -11.88
C VAL A 373 14.92 -12.21 -11.17
N LYS A 374 13.65 -12.28 -11.60
CA LYS A 374 12.66 -13.18 -11.01
C LYS A 374 13.09 -14.64 -11.03
N ASN A 375 13.65 -15.10 -12.15
CA ASN A 375 14.08 -16.48 -12.34
C ASN A 375 15.40 -16.80 -11.62
N CYS A 376 16.22 -15.81 -11.34
CA CYS A 376 17.53 -15.96 -10.71
C CYS A 376 17.44 -16.02 -9.19
N ILE A 377 16.73 -15.06 -8.56
CA ILE A 377 16.69 -14.91 -7.10
C ILE A 377 15.64 -15.82 -6.49
N ARG A 378 15.99 -16.47 -5.37
CA ARG A 378 15.06 -17.25 -4.56
C ARG A 378 15.12 -16.83 -3.11
N VAL A 379 13.97 -16.73 -2.47
CA VAL A 379 13.85 -16.45 -1.03
C VAL A 379 13.44 -17.73 -0.33
N ILE A 380 14.38 -18.38 0.32
CA ILE A 380 14.21 -19.69 0.97
C ILE A 380 14.48 -19.59 2.48
N ALA A 381 14.37 -20.70 3.18
CA ALA A 381 14.81 -20.86 4.56
C ALA A 381 15.79 -22.03 4.68
N ASN A 382 16.66 -21.97 5.72
CA ASN A 382 17.36 -23.18 6.13
C ASN A 382 16.35 -24.20 6.63
N ASN A 383 16.40 -25.40 6.09
CA ASN A 383 15.66 -26.55 6.58
C ASN A 383 16.22 -27.04 7.91
#